data_6360f9a6fc32bd01dc5586d7a2446631
#
_entry.id   6360f9a6fc32bd01dc5586d7a2446631
#
_cell.length_a   1.000
_cell.length_b   1.000
_cell.length_c   1.000
_cell.angle_alpha   90.00
_cell.angle_beta   90.00
_cell.angle_gamma   90.00
#
_symmetry.space_group_name_H-M   'P 1'
#
loop_
_entity.id
_entity.type
_entity.pdbx_description
1 polymer ?
#
loop_
_entity_poly.entity_id
_entity_poly.type
_entity_poly.pdbx_seq_one_letter_code
_entity_poly.pdbx_strand_id
1 'polypeptide(L)'
;MDTFSLKDNIFLPLVLSGFRYDEMNERLKPIAAKLNITDILDKYPYEVSGGQKQRAAVARALITKPKLILADEPTGALDSKATGSLLRLFENINDEGQTIVMVTHSTKAASNAKRVMFIKDGEVFHQIYRGNLTEEEMFAKISDTLTMIASQK
;
A
#
# COMPACT_ATOMS: atom_id res chain seq x y z
N MET A 1 16.45 -6.70 -7.66
CA MET A 1 15.16 -7.31 -8.01
C MET A 1 14.79 -7.10 -9.49
N ASP A 2 15.58 -6.36 -10.23
CA ASP A 2 15.28 -6.03 -11.64
C ASP A 2 15.59 -7.15 -12.65
N THR A 3 16.22 -8.24 -12.20
CA THR A 3 16.58 -9.42 -13.00
C THR A 3 15.46 -10.47 -13.12
N PHE A 4 14.38 -10.32 -12.36
CA PHE A 4 13.24 -11.23 -12.35
C PHE A 4 12.00 -10.55 -12.94
N SER A 5 11.12 -11.34 -13.60
CA SER A 5 9.80 -10.85 -14.01
C SER A 5 8.96 -10.38 -12.82
N LEU A 6 7.89 -9.63 -13.06
CA LEU A 6 6.96 -9.24 -11.99
C LEU A 6 6.35 -10.48 -11.33
N LYS A 7 6.03 -11.50 -12.12
CA LYS A 7 5.51 -12.78 -11.62
C LYS A 7 6.49 -13.46 -10.66
N ASP A 8 7.76 -13.55 -11.05
CA ASP A 8 8.79 -14.18 -10.22
C ASP A 8 9.03 -13.39 -8.93
N ASN A 9 9.03 -12.06 -9.03
CA ASN A 9 9.10 -11.18 -7.86
C ASN A 9 7.93 -11.40 -6.89
N ILE A 10 6.70 -11.59 -7.41
CA ILE A 10 5.52 -11.87 -6.60
C ILE A 10 5.61 -13.26 -5.96
N PHE A 11 6.13 -14.25 -6.69
CA PHE A 11 6.27 -15.63 -6.20
C PHE A 11 7.36 -15.84 -5.16
N LEU A 12 8.37 -14.96 -5.13
CA LEU A 12 9.55 -15.13 -4.29
C LEU A 12 9.25 -15.55 -2.83
N PRO A 13 8.33 -14.92 -2.08
CA PRO A 13 8.04 -15.35 -0.71
C PRO A 13 7.43 -16.75 -0.61
N LEU A 14 6.68 -17.19 -1.62
CA LEU A 14 6.10 -18.53 -1.66
C LEU A 14 7.14 -19.58 -2.06
N VAL A 15 8.06 -19.25 -2.98
CA VAL A 15 9.18 -20.11 -3.34
C VAL A 15 10.05 -20.39 -2.11
N LEU A 16 10.38 -19.35 -1.34
CA LEU A 16 11.14 -19.49 -0.10
C LEU A 16 10.41 -20.32 0.98
N SER A 17 9.08 -20.35 0.89
CA SER A 17 8.23 -21.14 1.79
C SER A 17 7.95 -22.56 1.26
N GLY A 18 8.54 -22.97 0.13
CA GLY A 18 8.43 -24.33 -0.42
C GLY A 18 7.12 -24.64 -1.14
N PHE A 19 6.35 -23.64 -1.56
CA PHE A 19 5.10 -23.84 -2.32
C PHE A 19 5.38 -24.39 -3.71
N ARG A 20 4.49 -25.26 -4.21
CA ARG A 20 4.55 -25.77 -5.58
C ARG A 20 4.09 -24.69 -6.58
N TYR A 21 4.63 -24.75 -7.78
CA TYR A 21 4.34 -23.77 -8.83
C TYR A 21 2.85 -23.66 -9.17
N ASP A 22 2.12 -24.78 -9.23
CA ASP A 22 0.68 -24.78 -9.49
C ASP A 22 -0.11 -24.05 -8.42
N GLU A 23 0.23 -24.27 -7.15
CA GLU A 23 -0.38 -23.58 -6.01
C GLU A 23 -0.11 -22.07 -6.03
N MET A 24 1.10 -21.68 -6.41
CA MET A 24 1.46 -20.26 -6.54
C MET A 24 0.64 -19.58 -7.64
N ASN A 25 0.47 -20.25 -8.81
CA ASN A 25 -0.33 -19.73 -9.91
C ASN A 25 -1.81 -19.59 -9.51
N GLU A 26 -2.40 -20.58 -8.83
CA GLU A 26 -3.78 -20.50 -8.38
C GLU A 26 -4.01 -19.34 -7.39
N ARG A 27 -3.04 -19.07 -6.51
CA ARG A 27 -3.09 -17.93 -5.60
C ARG A 27 -2.94 -16.58 -6.34
N LEU A 28 -2.10 -16.53 -7.37
CA LEU A 28 -1.82 -15.31 -8.10
C LEU A 28 -2.99 -14.85 -8.97
N LYS A 29 -3.71 -15.76 -9.63
CA LYS A 29 -4.79 -15.43 -10.56
C LYS A 29 -5.79 -14.41 -10.02
N PRO A 30 -6.46 -14.62 -8.86
CA PRO A 30 -7.42 -13.66 -8.34
C PRO A 30 -6.76 -12.35 -7.90
N ILE A 31 -5.54 -12.40 -7.38
CA ILE A 31 -4.79 -11.21 -6.96
C ILE A 31 -4.41 -10.36 -8.17
N ALA A 32 -3.88 -10.96 -9.22
CA ALA A 32 -3.47 -10.27 -10.43
C ALA A 32 -4.65 -9.58 -11.14
N ALA A 33 -5.79 -10.26 -11.21
CA ALA A 33 -7.02 -9.70 -11.75
C ALA A 33 -7.50 -8.49 -10.93
N LYS A 34 -7.57 -8.64 -9.58
CA LYS A 34 -7.97 -7.57 -8.66
C LYS A 34 -7.07 -6.34 -8.75
N LEU A 35 -5.75 -6.55 -8.89
CA LEU A 35 -4.76 -5.49 -8.96
C LEU A 35 -4.56 -4.94 -10.39
N ASN A 36 -5.26 -5.53 -11.39
CA ASN A 36 -5.15 -5.17 -12.78
C ASN A 36 -3.70 -5.19 -13.30
N ILE A 37 -3.02 -6.32 -13.06
CA ILE A 37 -1.63 -6.57 -13.45
C ILE A 37 -1.44 -7.85 -14.27
N THR A 38 -2.53 -8.52 -14.64
CA THR A 38 -2.49 -9.81 -15.35
C THR A 38 -1.62 -9.73 -16.63
N ASP A 39 -1.83 -8.66 -17.42
CA ASP A 39 -1.17 -8.48 -18.73
C ASP A 39 0.31 -8.09 -18.64
N ILE A 40 0.80 -7.81 -17.42
CA ILE A 40 2.18 -7.37 -17.20
C ILE A 40 3.00 -8.33 -16.34
N LEU A 41 2.45 -9.47 -15.97
CA LEU A 41 3.10 -10.43 -15.07
C LEU A 41 4.47 -10.92 -15.59
N ASP A 42 4.59 -11.12 -16.91
CA ASP A 42 5.81 -11.60 -17.55
C ASP A 42 6.81 -10.47 -17.89
N LYS A 43 6.42 -9.20 -17.66
CA LYS A 43 7.31 -8.05 -17.84
C LYS A 43 8.30 -7.90 -16.68
N TYR A 44 9.41 -7.25 -16.99
CA TYR A 44 10.41 -6.88 -15.98
C TYR A 44 10.07 -5.52 -15.33
N PRO A 45 10.58 -5.25 -14.11
CA PRO A 45 10.30 -3.99 -13.43
C PRO A 45 10.65 -2.74 -14.25
N TYR A 46 11.69 -2.76 -15.06
CA TYR A 46 12.10 -1.62 -15.90
C TYR A 46 11.17 -1.39 -17.12
N GLU A 47 10.29 -2.33 -17.45
CA GLU A 47 9.36 -2.25 -18.59
C GLU A 47 7.97 -1.68 -18.19
N VAL A 48 7.76 -1.40 -16.92
CA VAL A 48 6.44 -1.00 -16.39
C VAL A 48 6.50 0.33 -15.64
N SER A 49 5.35 1.01 -15.53
CA SER A 49 5.24 2.27 -14.80
C SER A 49 5.44 2.10 -13.28
N GLY A 50 5.74 3.20 -12.60
CA GLY A 50 5.85 3.23 -11.13
C GLY A 50 4.61 2.69 -10.41
N GLY A 51 3.41 3.08 -10.88
CA GLY A 51 2.15 2.58 -10.34
C GLY A 51 1.95 1.07 -10.56
N GLN A 52 2.39 0.53 -11.70
CA GLN A 52 2.37 -0.90 -11.97
C GLN A 52 3.36 -1.67 -11.08
N LYS A 53 4.55 -1.12 -10.85
CA LYS A 53 5.52 -1.68 -9.88
C LYS A 53 4.92 -1.76 -8.47
N GLN A 54 4.25 -0.70 -8.03
CA GLN A 54 3.61 -0.68 -6.71
C GLN A 54 2.48 -1.71 -6.60
N ARG A 55 1.65 -1.86 -7.63
CA ARG A 55 0.63 -2.91 -7.66
C ARG A 55 1.23 -4.32 -7.60
N ALA A 56 2.34 -4.57 -8.28
CA ALA A 56 3.06 -5.84 -8.18
C ALA A 56 3.66 -6.05 -6.77
N ALA A 57 4.15 -4.98 -6.11
CA ALA A 57 4.61 -5.05 -4.73
C ALA A 57 3.45 -5.38 -3.76
N VAL A 58 2.26 -4.81 -3.97
CA VAL A 58 1.05 -5.16 -3.22
C VAL A 58 0.65 -6.62 -3.47
N ALA A 59 0.73 -7.10 -4.73
CA ALA A 59 0.47 -8.51 -5.06
C ALA A 59 1.41 -9.45 -4.29
N ARG A 60 2.71 -9.10 -4.25
CA ARG A 60 3.73 -9.86 -3.50
C ARG A 60 3.42 -9.93 -2.00
N ALA A 61 2.89 -8.85 -1.42
CA ALA A 61 2.46 -8.85 -0.03
C ALA A 61 1.22 -9.73 0.17
N LEU A 62 0.20 -9.60 -0.67
CA LEU A 62 -1.08 -10.31 -0.54
C LEU A 62 -0.98 -11.81 -0.78
N ILE A 63 -0.06 -12.27 -1.65
CA ILE A 63 0.00 -13.69 -2.07
C ILE A 63 0.32 -14.63 -0.90
N THR A 64 0.95 -14.12 0.14
CA THR A 64 1.24 -14.86 1.38
C THR A 64 0.04 -14.95 2.32
N LYS A 65 -1.08 -14.29 2.01
CA LYS A 65 -2.27 -14.16 2.88
C LYS A 65 -1.92 -13.64 4.28
N PRO A 66 -1.26 -12.48 4.39
CA PRO A 66 -0.78 -11.96 5.66
C PRO A 66 -1.95 -11.46 6.52
N LYS A 67 -1.79 -11.44 7.85
CA LYS A 67 -2.73 -10.78 8.76
C LYS A 67 -2.59 -9.26 8.74
N LEU A 68 -1.41 -8.76 8.36
CA LEU A 68 -1.06 -7.35 8.35
C LEU A 68 -0.16 -7.04 7.15
N ILE A 69 -0.46 -5.97 6.43
CA ILE A 69 0.41 -5.39 5.40
C ILE A 69 1.07 -4.13 5.98
N LEU A 70 2.39 -4.03 5.82
CA LEU A 70 3.16 -2.84 6.14
C LEU A 70 3.54 -2.14 4.83
N ALA A 71 3.22 -0.86 4.71
CA ALA A 71 3.52 -0.03 3.55
C ALA A 71 4.32 1.20 4.00
N ASP A 72 5.56 1.30 3.54
CA ASP A 72 6.45 2.41 3.83
C ASP A 72 6.54 3.32 2.61
N GLU A 73 6.07 4.56 2.74
CA GLU A 73 5.98 5.57 1.67
C GLU A 73 5.47 5.03 0.32
N PRO A 74 4.35 4.30 0.27
CA PRO A 74 3.94 3.58 -0.93
C PRO A 74 3.59 4.50 -2.12
N THR A 75 3.39 5.80 -1.87
CA THR A 75 3.02 6.80 -2.87
C THR A 75 4.15 7.75 -3.23
N GLY A 76 5.31 7.69 -2.55
CA GLY A 76 6.37 8.72 -2.62
C GLY A 76 6.99 8.90 -4.02
N ALA A 77 7.00 7.86 -4.85
CA ALA A 77 7.56 7.89 -6.21
C ALA A 77 6.48 7.95 -7.32
N LEU A 78 5.21 8.24 -6.97
CA LEU A 78 4.08 8.20 -7.90
C LEU A 78 3.57 9.60 -8.24
N ASP A 79 3.09 9.76 -9.48
CA ASP A 79 2.29 10.93 -9.85
C ASP A 79 0.92 10.94 -9.13
N SER A 80 0.21 12.06 -9.20
CA SER A 80 -1.06 12.26 -8.50
C SER A 80 -2.15 11.25 -8.93
N LYS A 81 -2.17 10.83 -10.21
CA LYS A 81 -3.14 9.88 -10.75
C LYS A 81 -2.86 8.46 -10.24
N ALA A 82 -1.60 8.04 -10.30
CA ALA A 82 -1.16 6.74 -9.80
C ALA A 82 -1.34 6.67 -8.27
N THR A 83 -1.02 7.75 -7.54
CA THR A 83 -1.27 7.87 -6.10
C THR A 83 -2.74 7.63 -5.76
N GLY A 84 -3.66 8.38 -6.36
CA GLY A 84 -5.10 8.21 -6.10
C GLY A 84 -5.61 6.80 -6.45
N SER A 85 -5.06 6.20 -7.51
CA SER A 85 -5.40 4.82 -7.89
C SER A 85 -4.90 3.79 -6.88
N LEU A 86 -3.71 3.98 -6.31
CA LEU A 86 -3.14 3.08 -5.29
C LEU A 86 -3.87 3.21 -3.95
N LEU A 87 -4.22 4.44 -3.53
CA LEU A 87 -4.95 4.66 -2.29
C LEU A 87 -6.35 4.03 -2.33
N ARG A 88 -7.10 4.20 -3.42
CA ARG A 88 -8.37 3.49 -3.63
C ARG A 88 -8.21 1.96 -3.60
N LEU A 89 -7.10 1.45 -4.13
CA LEU A 89 -6.81 0.03 -4.05
C LEU A 89 -6.62 -0.41 -2.60
N PHE A 90 -5.90 0.35 -1.78
CA PHE A 90 -5.73 0.06 -0.35
C PHE A 90 -7.04 0.12 0.42
N GLU A 91 -7.92 1.08 0.12
CA GLU A 91 -9.27 1.14 0.71
C GLU A 91 -10.05 -0.15 0.40
N ASN A 92 -10.13 -0.55 -0.88
CA ASN A 92 -10.82 -1.77 -1.28
C ASN A 92 -10.28 -3.03 -0.58
N ILE A 93 -8.95 -3.16 -0.48
CA ILE A 93 -8.29 -4.28 0.21
C ILE A 93 -8.62 -4.25 1.71
N ASN A 94 -8.65 -3.07 2.33
CA ASN A 94 -8.98 -2.91 3.73
C ASN A 94 -10.46 -3.20 4.01
N ASP A 95 -11.37 -2.81 3.13
CA ASP A 95 -12.81 -3.08 3.26
C ASP A 95 -13.15 -4.57 3.12
N GLU A 96 -12.30 -5.35 2.45
CA GLU A 96 -12.35 -6.81 2.44
C GLU A 96 -11.76 -7.46 3.71
N GLY A 97 -11.37 -6.66 4.69
CA GLY A 97 -10.91 -7.14 6.01
C GLY A 97 -9.39 -7.22 6.17
N GLN A 98 -8.59 -6.81 5.17
CA GLN A 98 -7.14 -6.79 5.31
C GLN A 98 -6.69 -5.59 6.15
N THR A 99 -5.95 -5.84 7.22
CA THR A 99 -5.31 -4.76 7.99
C THR A 99 -4.09 -4.22 7.23
N ILE A 100 -4.02 -2.89 7.09
CA ILE A 100 -2.90 -2.19 6.45
C ILE A 100 -2.39 -1.12 7.41
N VAL A 101 -1.09 -1.10 7.67
CA VAL A 101 -0.39 0.00 8.35
C VAL A 101 0.50 0.68 7.33
N MET A 102 0.30 1.97 7.14
CA MET A 102 1.07 2.78 6.20
C MET A 102 1.86 3.84 6.96
N VAL A 103 3.15 3.96 6.67
CA VAL A 103 3.98 5.09 7.08
C VAL A 103 4.07 6.04 5.90
N THR A 104 3.78 7.33 6.12
CA THR A 104 3.84 8.33 5.06
C THR A 104 4.00 9.75 5.60
N HIS A 105 4.67 10.60 4.83
CA HIS A 105 4.72 12.04 5.06
C HIS A 105 3.62 12.78 4.25
N SER A 106 2.84 12.08 3.44
CA SER A 106 1.78 12.67 2.62
C SER A 106 0.47 12.78 3.41
N THR A 107 0.06 14.01 3.73
CA THR A 107 -1.26 14.29 4.34
C THR A 107 -2.40 13.71 3.51
N LYS A 108 -2.30 13.80 2.18
CA LYS A 108 -3.27 13.21 1.25
C LYS A 108 -3.33 11.69 1.36
N ALA A 109 -2.20 11.00 1.49
CA ALA A 109 -2.20 9.55 1.69
C ALA A 109 -2.79 9.20 3.06
N ALA A 110 -2.43 9.94 4.11
CA ALA A 110 -2.93 9.73 5.46
C ALA A 110 -4.45 9.99 5.59
N SER A 111 -5.03 10.94 4.83
CA SER A 111 -6.47 11.24 4.90
C SER A 111 -7.37 10.10 4.40
N ASN A 112 -6.83 9.13 3.69
CA ASN A 112 -7.55 7.92 3.27
C ASN A 112 -7.63 6.85 4.37
N ALA A 113 -6.85 6.97 5.45
CA ALA A 113 -6.83 5.99 6.52
C ALA A 113 -8.03 6.12 7.47
N LYS A 114 -8.47 4.99 8.05
CA LYS A 114 -9.50 4.95 9.10
C LYS A 114 -8.98 5.49 10.44
N ARG A 115 -7.66 5.46 10.67
CA ARG A 115 -6.98 5.98 11.85
C ARG A 115 -5.61 6.51 11.47
N VAL A 116 -5.26 7.68 11.94
CA VAL A 116 -3.93 8.30 11.79
C VAL A 116 -3.29 8.46 13.16
N MET A 117 -2.04 8.05 13.26
CA MET A 117 -1.22 8.23 14.46
C MET A 117 -0.03 9.12 14.12
N PHE A 118 0.19 10.15 14.92
CA PHE A 118 1.33 11.04 14.81
C PHE A 118 2.41 10.57 15.78
N ILE A 119 3.58 10.28 15.22
CA ILE A 119 4.74 9.82 16.00
C ILE A 119 5.74 10.97 16.08
N LYS A 120 6.17 11.31 17.28
CA LYS A 120 7.23 12.28 17.58
C LYS A 120 8.16 11.69 18.62
N ASP A 121 9.46 11.76 18.36
CA ASP A 121 10.51 11.27 19.26
C ASP A 121 10.32 9.79 19.71
N GLY A 122 9.75 8.96 18.80
CA GLY A 122 9.52 7.53 19.05
C GLY A 122 8.23 7.20 19.80
N GLU A 123 7.43 8.22 20.17
CA GLU A 123 6.18 8.04 20.90
C GLU A 123 4.97 8.48 20.08
N VAL A 124 3.79 7.89 20.37
CA VAL A 124 2.53 8.32 19.76
C VAL A 124 2.09 9.62 20.44
N PHE A 125 2.32 10.72 19.74
CA PHE A 125 2.00 12.07 20.23
C PHE A 125 0.49 12.35 20.19
N HIS A 126 -0.17 11.99 19.09
CA HIS A 126 -1.61 12.23 18.87
C HIS A 126 -2.19 11.20 17.93
N GLN A 127 -3.52 11.07 17.92
CA GLN A 127 -4.22 10.19 16.99
C GLN A 127 -5.58 10.77 16.59
N ILE A 128 -5.96 10.51 15.33
CA ILE A 128 -7.23 10.91 14.76
C ILE A 128 -7.93 9.67 14.20
N TYR A 129 -9.19 9.50 14.52
CA TYR A 129 -10.09 8.50 13.92
C TYR A 129 -10.98 9.19 12.89
N ARG A 130 -11.09 8.59 11.69
CA ARG A 130 -11.90 9.13 10.59
C ARG A 130 -13.38 9.15 10.97
N GLY A 131 -13.92 8.06 11.51
CA GLY A 131 -15.35 7.95 11.80
C GLY A 131 -16.19 8.25 10.57
N ASN A 132 -17.08 9.26 10.67
CA ASN A 132 -17.94 9.73 9.58
C ASN A 132 -17.34 10.92 8.78
N LEU A 133 -16.08 11.28 9.01
CA LEU A 133 -15.44 12.38 8.30
C LEU A 133 -15.19 12.01 6.82
N THR A 134 -15.38 13.00 5.96
CA THR A 134 -14.93 12.92 4.56
C THR A 134 -13.41 12.92 4.46
N GLU A 135 -12.86 12.60 3.26
CA GLU A 135 -11.43 12.70 3.01
C GLU A 135 -10.91 14.14 3.22
N GLU A 136 -11.67 15.15 2.77
CA GLU A 136 -11.31 16.55 2.91
C GLU A 136 -11.30 17.01 4.36
N GLU A 137 -12.30 16.64 5.16
CA GLU A 137 -12.34 16.94 6.60
C GLU A 137 -11.20 16.25 7.34
N MET A 138 -10.88 15.01 6.99
CA MET A 138 -9.75 14.29 7.56
C MET A 138 -8.43 14.95 7.18
N PHE A 139 -8.26 15.36 5.91
CA PHE A 139 -7.10 16.10 5.43
C PHE A 139 -6.89 17.40 6.22
N ALA A 140 -7.96 18.19 6.42
CA ALA A 140 -7.90 19.44 7.20
C ALA A 140 -7.43 19.19 8.65
N LYS A 141 -8.04 18.22 9.33
CA LYS A 141 -7.65 17.86 10.71
C LYS A 141 -6.19 17.41 10.84
N ILE A 142 -5.71 16.61 9.87
CA ILE A 142 -4.32 16.17 9.85
C ILE A 142 -3.38 17.37 9.65
N SER A 143 -3.71 18.27 8.71
CA SER A 143 -2.92 19.47 8.43
C SER A 143 -2.84 20.41 9.64
N ASP A 144 -3.94 20.64 10.33
CA ASP A 144 -3.99 21.44 11.56
C ASP A 144 -3.12 20.83 12.67
N THR A 145 -3.21 19.51 12.85
CA THR A 145 -2.40 18.79 13.84
C THR A 145 -0.91 18.88 13.54
N LEU A 146 -0.51 18.71 12.26
CA LEU A 146 0.89 18.86 11.85
C LEU A 146 1.42 20.28 12.12
N THR A 147 0.59 21.31 11.89
CA THR A 147 0.93 22.71 12.19
C THR A 147 1.14 22.91 13.69
N MET A 148 0.26 22.34 14.53
CA MET A 148 0.40 22.40 15.99
C MET A 148 1.67 21.70 16.48
N ILE A 149 1.97 20.52 15.94
CA ILE A 149 3.20 19.76 16.30
C ILE A 149 4.45 20.56 15.93
N ALA A 150 4.46 21.22 14.75
CA ALA A 150 5.57 22.01 14.27
C ALA A 150 5.79 23.29 15.11
N SER A 151 4.74 23.87 15.71
CA SER A 151 4.82 25.07 16.54
C SER A 151 5.25 24.81 18.01
N GLN A 152 5.26 23.55 18.43
CA GLN A 152 5.71 23.13 19.77
C GLN A 152 7.21 22.78 19.79
N LYS A 153 8.05 23.71 19.30
CA LYS A 153 9.52 23.61 19.40
C LYS A 153 10.03 24.33 20.65
#